data_cbd35a4f5e21d0c64544d5a9c57fec95
#
_entry.id   cbd35a4f5e21d0c64544d5a9c57fec95
#
_cell.length_a   1.000
_cell.length_b   1.000
_cell.length_c   1.000
_cell.angle_alpha   90.00
_cell.angle_beta   90.00
_cell.angle_gamma   90.00
#
_symmetry.space_group_name_H-M   'P 1'
#
loop_
_entity.id
_entity.type
_entity.pdbx_description
1 polymer ?
#
loop_
_entity_poly.entity_id
_entity_poly.type
_entity_poly.pdbx_seq_one_letter_code
_entity_poly.pdbx_strand_id
1 'polypeptide(L)'
;MKELSLKKITLIALSVVALIVLISYSGKMFEEVEAGEIVVIQHPLSGELDVITTPGTYSQYLGKATHYKRRTQIWFSNRTDQGNQVDESIKVRFNDGGHANISGSASMELPLDSKAIIALHTNFGSQEAIEHELVKTVIQKAVYMSGPLMSSKESYAEKRNELINYIEDQASHGVYKTIQRDEKTMDVFTNTEKIITVVEIQKDPKGGFARVEKSPLQRYSVTISNLSINSVDYDKQVEAQIKQQQNLVMQVQTAIANAKKSEQDALTSEQQGKADAAKAKWQQEVIKAKLVTEAQQRKEVAALEAQAAELEAKKTRIDADAEAYKNSKLVSAGLSPIDRAEYEMKTKIEVAKALSGITLPSTYMSGNGGNGKESMLESILGANLLQQFSTTKK
;
A
#
# COMPACT_ATOMS: atom_id res chain seq x y z
N MET A 1 31.34 -3.98 94.46
CA MET A 1 30.52 -3.32 93.43
C MET A 1 29.91 -2.07 94.04
N LYS A 2 30.32 -0.87 93.54
CA LYS A 2 29.75 0.40 94.03
C LYS A 2 28.29 0.49 93.61
N GLU A 3 27.37 0.49 94.59
CA GLU A 3 25.96 0.74 94.31
C GLU A 3 25.80 2.10 93.63
N LEU A 4 25.33 2.09 92.41
CA LEU A 4 24.97 3.34 91.70
C LEU A 4 23.82 4.01 92.45
N SER A 5 24.03 5.24 92.95
CA SER A 5 22.95 5.98 93.65
C SER A 5 21.74 6.14 92.72
N LEU A 6 20.56 6.01 93.26
CA LEU A 6 19.24 6.11 92.52
C LEU A 6 19.19 7.31 91.55
N LYS A 7 19.81 8.43 91.95
CA LYS A 7 19.93 9.65 91.09
C LYS A 7 20.82 9.43 89.87
N LYS A 8 21.80 8.60 89.90
CA LYS A 8 22.66 8.28 88.74
C LYS A 8 21.92 7.33 87.80
N ILE A 9 21.15 6.39 88.32
CA ILE A 9 20.31 5.49 87.50
C ILE A 9 19.20 6.28 86.73
N THR A 10 18.54 7.21 87.46
CA THR A 10 17.52 8.06 86.81
C THR A 10 18.10 9.00 85.73
N LEU A 11 19.32 9.51 85.98
CA LEU A 11 19.98 10.38 84.98
C LEU A 11 20.46 9.60 83.75
N ILE A 12 20.92 8.38 83.90
CA ILE A 12 21.23 7.48 82.80
C ILE A 12 20.00 7.07 82.05
N ALA A 13 18.92 6.72 82.76
CA ALA A 13 17.64 6.41 82.09
C ALA A 13 17.09 7.63 81.29
N LEU A 14 17.18 8.82 81.84
CA LEU A 14 16.78 10.04 81.16
C LEU A 14 17.65 10.34 79.94
N SER A 15 18.99 10.12 80.03
CA SER A 15 19.88 10.30 78.91
C SER A 15 19.68 9.26 77.80
N VAL A 16 19.33 8.00 78.15
CA VAL A 16 18.97 6.96 77.16
C VAL A 16 17.65 7.30 76.46
N VAL A 17 16.64 7.77 77.22
CA VAL A 17 15.36 8.23 76.63
C VAL A 17 15.62 9.43 75.73
N ALA A 18 16.39 10.42 76.18
CA ALA A 18 16.77 11.56 75.35
C ALA A 18 17.51 11.16 74.06
N LEU A 19 18.42 10.18 74.16
CA LEU A 19 19.15 9.63 73.00
C LEU A 19 18.20 8.91 72.04
N ILE A 20 17.27 8.10 72.56
CA ILE A 20 16.27 7.41 71.72
C ILE A 20 15.36 8.44 71.02
N VAL A 21 14.94 9.49 71.73
CA VAL A 21 14.18 10.58 71.15
C VAL A 21 14.98 11.30 70.07
N LEU A 22 16.26 11.61 70.32
CA LEU A 22 17.15 12.25 69.35
C LEU A 22 17.37 11.41 68.10
N ILE A 23 17.58 10.09 68.26
CA ILE A 23 17.71 9.14 67.16
C ILE A 23 16.36 9.04 66.36
N SER A 24 15.23 8.98 67.07
CA SER A 24 13.91 8.91 66.44
C SER A 24 13.56 10.16 65.59
N TYR A 25 14.08 11.32 66.00
CA TYR A 25 13.90 12.57 65.25
C TYR A 25 14.99 12.86 64.25
N SER A 26 16.15 12.18 64.30
CA SER A 26 17.26 12.42 63.37
C SER A 26 16.90 12.14 61.92
N GLY A 27 16.02 11.14 61.67
CA GLY A 27 15.53 10.81 60.35
C GLY A 27 14.61 11.88 59.73
N LYS A 28 14.17 12.88 60.53
CA LYS A 28 13.35 14.00 60.07
C LYS A 28 14.13 15.33 60.00
N MET A 29 15.42 15.28 60.12
CA MET A 29 16.27 16.47 60.01
C MET A 29 16.73 16.76 58.60
N PHE A 30 16.91 15.71 57.83
CA PHE A 30 17.40 15.78 56.42
C PHE A 30 16.46 15.00 55.52
N GLU A 31 16.21 15.53 54.36
CA GLU A 31 15.46 14.92 53.27
C GLU A 31 16.32 14.82 52.03
N GLU A 32 16.31 13.67 51.36
CA GLU A 32 17.02 13.44 50.14
C GLU A 32 16.05 13.55 48.98
N VAL A 33 16.41 14.38 48.00
CA VAL A 33 15.63 14.59 46.78
C VAL A 33 16.32 13.90 45.62
N GLU A 34 15.68 12.91 45.02
CA GLU A 34 16.20 12.17 43.87
C GLU A 34 16.03 12.97 42.58
N ALA A 35 16.79 12.54 41.54
CA ALA A 35 16.65 13.13 40.22
C ALA A 35 15.25 12.82 39.63
N GLY A 36 14.51 13.84 39.24
CA GLY A 36 13.13 13.68 38.71
C GLY A 36 12.05 13.73 39.78
N GLU A 37 12.42 14.04 41.04
CA GLU A 37 11.45 14.30 42.12
C GLU A 37 11.36 15.79 42.45
N ILE A 38 10.24 16.15 43.00
CA ILE A 38 9.95 17.45 43.59
C ILE A 38 9.50 17.21 45.03
N VAL A 39 10.10 17.85 45.97
CA VAL A 39 9.75 17.71 47.37
C VAL A 39 9.19 19.02 47.90
N VAL A 40 8.04 18.94 48.58
CA VAL A 40 7.42 20.04 49.27
C VAL A 40 7.56 19.78 50.76
N ILE A 41 8.24 20.69 51.47
CA ILE A 41 8.43 20.62 52.90
C ILE A 41 7.51 21.64 53.55
N GLN A 42 6.63 21.16 54.43
CA GLN A 42 5.76 22.02 55.24
C GLN A 42 6.42 22.22 56.63
N HIS A 43 6.73 23.45 56.96
CA HIS A 43 7.31 23.81 58.26
C HIS A 43 6.26 23.63 59.39
N PRO A 44 6.64 22.95 60.50
CA PRO A 44 5.70 22.59 61.54
C PRO A 44 5.21 23.78 62.38
N LEU A 45 5.98 24.87 62.45
CA LEU A 45 5.65 26.05 63.26
C LEU A 45 5.01 27.20 62.47
N SER A 46 5.57 27.49 61.29
CA SER A 46 5.07 28.57 60.42
C SER A 46 3.97 28.13 59.45
N GLY A 47 3.92 26.84 59.15
CA GLY A 47 3.07 26.31 58.08
C GLY A 47 3.57 26.67 56.65
N GLU A 48 4.71 27.31 56.52
CA GLU A 48 5.31 27.73 55.25
C GLU A 48 5.69 26.52 54.42
N LEU A 49 5.58 26.64 53.11
CA LEU A 49 5.88 25.56 52.16
C LEU A 49 7.12 25.89 51.38
N ASP A 50 8.14 25.08 51.54
CA ASP A 50 9.36 25.13 50.73
C ASP A 50 9.32 24.07 49.62
N VAL A 51 9.61 24.50 48.39
CA VAL A 51 9.63 23.60 47.22
C VAL A 51 11.04 23.41 46.75
N ILE A 52 11.47 22.15 46.71
CA ILE A 52 12.80 21.72 46.26
C ILE A 52 12.64 20.90 44.99
N THR A 53 13.25 21.39 43.91
CA THR A 53 13.20 20.78 42.58
C THR A 53 14.57 20.27 42.09
N THR A 54 15.63 20.53 42.83
CA THR A 54 16.99 20.12 42.49
C THR A 54 17.41 18.92 43.34
N PRO A 55 18.06 17.89 42.75
CA PRO A 55 18.54 16.74 43.50
C PRO A 55 19.58 17.15 44.56
N GLY A 56 19.52 16.51 45.69
CA GLY A 56 20.45 16.76 46.79
C GLY A 56 19.85 16.47 48.17
N THR A 57 20.64 16.71 49.23
CA THR A 57 20.19 16.55 50.60
C THR A 57 19.87 17.93 51.19
N TYR A 58 18.69 18.06 51.74
CA TYR A 58 18.17 19.35 52.26
C TYR A 58 17.74 19.20 53.71
N SER A 59 17.75 20.27 54.44
CA SER A 59 17.24 20.27 55.83
C SER A 59 15.73 20.26 55.82
N GLN A 60 15.14 19.26 56.50
CA GLN A 60 13.68 19.13 56.63
C GLN A 60 13.11 19.95 57.81
N TYR A 61 13.95 20.45 58.69
CA TYR A 61 13.54 21.25 59.86
C TYR A 61 12.43 20.61 60.72
N LEU A 62 12.40 19.29 60.81
CA LEU A 62 11.34 18.51 61.46
C LEU A 62 9.94 18.70 60.79
N GLY A 63 9.91 19.24 59.59
CA GLY A 63 8.68 19.44 58.80
C GLY A 63 8.13 18.16 58.22
N LYS A 64 7.03 18.26 57.53
CA LYS A 64 6.46 17.17 56.74
C LYS A 64 6.91 17.30 55.30
N ALA A 65 7.72 16.36 54.80
CA ALA A 65 8.05 16.26 53.40
C ALA A 65 6.99 15.48 52.64
N THR A 66 6.64 15.95 51.46
CA THR A 66 5.75 15.27 50.50
C THR A 66 6.45 15.22 49.16
N HIS A 67 6.63 13.98 48.63
CA HIS A 67 7.34 13.68 47.39
C HIS A 67 6.37 13.68 46.22
N TYR A 68 6.77 14.28 45.14
CA TYR A 68 6.09 14.29 43.84
C TYR A 68 7.05 13.84 42.76
N LYS A 69 6.64 12.86 41.96
CA LYS A 69 7.37 12.50 40.74
C LYS A 69 7.08 13.55 39.68
N ARG A 70 8.14 14.14 39.14
CA ARG A 70 8.01 15.17 38.11
C ARG A 70 7.27 14.65 36.89
N ARG A 71 7.55 13.40 36.46
CA ARG A 71 6.87 12.76 35.34
C ARG A 71 6.31 11.42 35.78
N THR A 72 5.02 11.22 35.52
CA THR A 72 4.31 9.98 35.84
C THR A 72 3.43 9.60 34.67
N GLN A 73 3.29 8.29 34.43
CA GLN A 73 2.33 7.77 33.48
C GLN A 73 1.05 7.38 34.19
N ILE A 74 -0.06 7.98 33.74
CA ILE A 74 -1.40 7.73 34.27
C ILE A 74 -2.09 6.76 33.31
N TRP A 75 -2.69 5.72 33.89
CA TRP A 75 -3.45 4.71 33.16
C TRP A 75 -4.94 4.89 33.44
N PHE A 76 -5.73 4.71 32.40
CA PHE A 76 -7.18 4.55 32.47
C PHE A 76 -7.53 3.31 31.64
N SER A 77 -7.51 2.13 32.28
CA SER A 77 -7.61 0.85 31.59
C SER A 77 -8.51 -0.12 32.34
N ASN A 78 -9.18 -1.00 31.61
CA ASN A 78 -9.90 -2.14 32.15
C ASN A 78 -8.99 -3.36 32.38
N ARG A 79 -7.70 -3.27 32.03
CA ARG A 79 -6.75 -4.36 32.16
C ARG A 79 -6.02 -4.28 33.48
N THR A 80 -5.98 -5.39 34.19
CA THR A 80 -5.32 -5.50 35.51
C THR A 80 -3.80 -5.44 35.48
N ASP A 81 -3.18 -5.59 34.29
CA ASP A 81 -1.74 -5.46 34.04
C ASP A 81 -1.33 -4.02 33.71
N GLN A 82 -2.26 -3.10 33.61
CA GLN A 82 -2.05 -1.70 33.25
C GLN A 82 -2.75 -0.78 34.29
N GLY A 83 -1.97 -0.15 35.15
CA GLY A 83 -2.49 0.76 36.18
C GLY A 83 -2.98 0.02 37.43
N ASN A 84 -4.21 0.32 37.82
CA ASN A 84 -4.81 -0.26 39.04
C ASN A 84 -5.55 -1.58 38.73
N GLN A 85 -5.80 -2.37 39.80
CA GLN A 85 -6.57 -3.63 39.67
C GLN A 85 -8.08 -3.41 39.39
N VAL A 86 -8.54 -2.17 39.43
CA VAL A 86 -9.93 -1.79 39.20
C VAL A 86 -10.09 -1.32 37.76
N ASP A 87 -11.23 -1.60 37.16
CA ASP A 87 -11.55 -1.06 35.82
C ASP A 87 -11.66 0.47 35.89
N GLU A 88 -10.71 1.13 35.26
CA GLU A 88 -10.61 2.58 35.16
C GLU A 88 -10.85 3.09 33.73
N SER A 89 -11.35 2.23 32.84
CA SER A 89 -11.71 2.63 31.48
C SER A 89 -12.79 3.73 31.49
N ILE A 90 -12.72 4.59 30.51
CA ILE A 90 -13.62 5.75 30.42
C ILE A 90 -14.74 5.42 29.42
N LYS A 91 -15.97 5.40 29.89
CA LYS A 91 -17.15 5.19 29.05
C LYS A 91 -17.41 6.45 28.22
N VAL A 92 -17.59 6.27 26.91
CA VAL A 92 -17.90 7.35 25.96
C VAL A 92 -19.20 7.04 25.22
N ARG A 93 -19.92 8.09 24.84
CA ARG A 93 -21.10 8.00 23.98
C ARG A 93 -20.84 8.80 22.69
N PHE A 94 -21.09 8.17 21.56
CA PHE A 94 -20.95 8.76 20.23
C PHE A 94 -22.26 9.45 19.77
N ASN A 95 -22.17 10.24 18.69
CA ASN A 95 -23.34 10.97 18.15
C ASN A 95 -24.43 10.04 17.57
N ASP A 96 -24.07 8.83 17.15
CA ASP A 96 -24.99 7.79 16.67
C ASP A 96 -25.69 7.01 17.80
N GLY A 97 -25.42 7.39 19.06
CA GLY A 97 -25.95 6.72 20.25
C GLY A 97 -25.17 5.48 20.67
N GLY A 98 -24.17 5.07 19.93
CA GLY A 98 -23.26 3.99 20.30
C GLY A 98 -22.43 4.34 21.54
N HIS A 99 -22.06 3.32 22.31
CA HIS A 99 -21.21 3.47 23.49
C HIS A 99 -19.95 2.63 23.34
N ALA A 100 -18.87 3.09 23.96
CA ALA A 100 -17.64 2.32 24.09
C ALA A 100 -16.93 2.63 25.41
N ASN A 101 -16.09 1.71 25.86
CA ASN A 101 -15.13 1.93 26.94
C ASN A 101 -13.76 2.17 26.33
N ILE A 102 -13.18 3.33 26.63
CA ILE A 102 -11.85 3.71 26.13
C ILE A 102 -10.83 3.43 27.23
N SER A 103 -9.81 2.64 26.87
CA SER A 103 -8.65 2.37 27.71
C SER A 103 -7.39 2.94 27.07
N GLY A 104 -6.55 3.53 27.93
CA GLY A 104 -5.34 4.18 27.45
C GLY A 104 -4.43 4.66 28.57
N SER A 105 -3.46 5.47 28.19
CA SER A 105 -2.53 6.10 29.14
C SER A 105 -2.14 7.50 28.65
N ALA A 106 -1.70 8.31 29.58
CA ALA A 106 -1.13 9.62 29.30
C ALA A 106 0.04 9.89 30.24
N SER A 107 1.04 10.60 29.75
CA SER A 107 2.15 11.09 30.59
C SER A 107 1.79 12.44 31.16
N MET A 108 1.85 12.57 32.49
CA MET A 108 1.72 13.83 33.22
C MET A 108 3.09 14.36 33.55
N GLU A 109 3.33 15.64 33.40
CA GLU A 109 4.52 16.34 33.86
C GLU A 109 4.14 17.53 34.74
N LEU A 110 4.67 17.55 35.96
CA LEU A 110 4.47 18.62 36.91
C LEU A 110 5.38 19.82 36.58
N PRO A 111 4.90 21.07 36.85
CA PRO A 111 5.71 22.25 36.63
C PRO A 111 6.93 22.30 37.56
N LEU A 112 7.94 23.10 37.19
CA LEU A 112 9.10 23.39 38.06
C LEU A 112 8.93 24.72 38.81
N ASP A 113 7.89 25.48 38.48
CA ASP A 113 7.60 26.74 39.18
C ASP A 113 7.07 26.47 40.59
N SER A 114 7.78 27.01 41.58
CA SER A 114 7.45 26.82 42.99
C SER A 114 6.02 27.28 43.35
N LYS A 115 5.51 28.36 42.72
CA LYS A 115 4.16 28.85 42.97
C LYS A 115 3.09 27.89 42.49
N ALA A 116 3.31 27.28 41.32
CA ALA A 116 2.40 26.29 40.75
C ALA A 116 2.41 25.02 41.61
N ILE A 117 3.57 24.55 42.07
CA ILE A 117 3.68 23.40 42.96
C ILE A 117 3.01 23.65 44.33
N ILE A 118 3.21 24.83 44.93
CA ILE A 118 2.54 25.20 46.17
C ILE A 118 1.01 25.18 45.99
N ALA A 119 0.51 25.73 44.87
CA ALA A 119 -0.90 25.71 44.57
C ALA A 119 -1.45 24.28 44.39
N LEU A 120 -0.70 23.38 43.71
CA LEU A 120 -1.02 21.95 43.57
C LEU A 120 -1.04 21.27 44.96
N HIS A 121 0.02 21.45 45.75
CA HIS A 121 0.10 20.86 47.09
C HIS A 121 -1.01 21.32 48.00
N THR A 122 -1.32 22.60 47.98
CA THR A 122 -2.38 23.19 48.83
C THR A 122 -3.77 22.67 48.46
N ASN A 123 -4.05 22.44 47.17
CA ASN A 123 -5.37 22.01 46.73
C ASN A 123 -5.56 20.50 46.77
N PHE A 124 -4.50 19.72 46.50
CA PHE A 124 -4.61 18.26 46.34
C PHE A 124 -3.84 17.47 47.42
N GLY A 125 -2.77 18.00 47.96
CA GLY A 125 -2.03 17.43 49.10
C GLY A 125 -1.15 16.21 48.79
N SER A 126 -1.38 15.48 47.73
CA SER A 126 -0.61 14.27 47.37
C SER A 126 -0.52 14.07 45.86
N GLN A 127 0.45 13.26 45.43
CA GLN A 127 0.61 12.84 44.03
C GLN A 127 -0.64 12.11 43.52
N GLU A 128 -1.15 11.18 44.28
CA GLU A 128 -2.37 10.41 43.93
C GLU A 128 -3.59 11.29 43.74
N ALA A 129 -3.79 12.30 44.59
CA ALA A 129 -4.90 13.24 44.44
C ALA A 129 -4.75 14.06 43.14
N ILE A 130 -3.54 14.53 42.81
CA ILE A 130 -3.29 15.22 41.53
C ILE A 130 -3.63 14.31 40.34
N GLU A 131 -3.21 13.05 40.37
CA GLU A 131 -3.45 12.08 39.29
C GLU A 131 -4.96 11.77 39.15
N HIS A 132 -5.67 11.50 40.25
CA HIS A 132 -7.07 11.07 40.20
C HIS A 132 -8.07 12.24 40.12
N GLU A 133 -7.91 13.27 40.95
CA GLU A 133 -8.89 14.34 41.05
C GLU A 133 -8.70 15.41 39.98
N LEU A 134 -7.46 15.69 39.58
CA LEU A 134 -7.20 16.69 38.56
C LEU A 134 -7.06 16.04 37.17
N VAL A 135 -6.02 15.22 36.94
CA VAL A 135 -5.62 14.82 35.59
C VAL A 135 -6.61 13.82 35.01
N LYS A 136 -6.96 12.76 35.75
CA LYS A 136 -7.93 11.76 35.31
C LYS A 136 -9.30 12.37 35.04
N THR A 137 -9.75 13.28 35.89
CA THR A 137 -11.03 13.99 35.70
C THR A 137 -11.02 14.84 34.44
N VAL A 138 -9.91 15.52 34.12
CA VAL A 138 -9.77 16.29 32.88
C VAL A 138 -9.76 15.40 31.66
N ILE A 139 -9.01 14.29 31.70
CA ILE A 139 -9.00 13.30 30.61
C ILE A 139 -10.39 12.71 30.40
N GLN A 140 -11.07 12.32 31.47
CA GLN A 140 -12.44 11.79 31.44
C GLN A 140 -13.41 12.79 30.79
N LYS A 141 -13.33 14.07 31.16
CA LYS A 141 -14.13 15.13 30.54
C LYS A 141 -13.81 15.30 29.05
N ALA A 142 -12.52 15.28 28.69
CA ALA A 142 -12.10 15.38 27.30
C ALA A 142 -12.62 14.21 26.46
N VAL A 143 -12.58 12.97 26.99
CA VAL A 143 -13.15 11.79 26.34
C VAL A 143 -14.65 11.92 26.15
N TYR A 144 -15.39 12.32 27.19
CA TYR A 144 -16.85 12.54 27.12
C TYR A 144 -17.24 13.57 26.07
N MET A 145 -16.47 14.65 25.95
CA MET A 145 -16.77 15.74 25.02
C MET A 145 -16.28 15.47 23.59
N SER A 146 -15.35 14.51 23.41
CA SER A 146 -14.87 14.11 22.09
C SER A 146 -15.79 13.09 21.41
N GLY A 147 -16.49 12.23 22.18
CA GLY A 147 -17.40 11.22 21.63
C GLY A 147 -18.48 11.78 20.71
N PRO A 148 -19.24 12.80 21.10
CA PRO A 148 -20.30 13.38 20.27
C PRO A 148 -19.82 14.02 18.95
N LEU A 149 -18.51 14.26 18.78
CA LEU A 149 -17.95 14.85 17.56
C LEU A 149 -17.93 13.90 16.36
N MET A 150 -18.12 12.61 16.58
CA MET A 150 -18.11 11.59 15.52
C MET A 150 -19.02 10.42 15.87
N SER A 151 -19.30 9.58 14.87
CA SER A 151 -20.03 8.34 15.07
C SER A 151 -19.13 7.22 15.60
N SER A 152 -19.71 6.20 16.22
CA SER A 152 -18.99 5.00 16.67
C SER A 152 -18.25 4.32 15.52
N LYS A 153 -18.87 4.30 14.34
CA LYS A 153 -18.29 3.75 13.11
C LYS A 153 -17.07 4.53 12.63
N GLU A 154 -17.15 5.86 12.58
CA GLU A 154 -16.03 6.72 12.19
C GLU A 154 -14.86 6.57 13.17
N SER A 155 -15.14 6.49 14.45
CA SER A 155 -14.13 6.27 15.49
C SER A 155 -13.46 4.89 15.41
N TYR A 156 -14.19 3.88 14.91
CA TYR A 156 -13.65 2.53 14.73
C TYR A 156 -12.63 2.44 13.58
N ALA A 157 -12.92 3.06 12.44
CA ALA A 157 -12.16 2.86 11.20
C ALA A 157 -11.42 4.11 10.72
N GLU A 158 -12.14 5.17 10.35
CA GLU A 158 -11.61 6.26 9.53
C GLU A 158 -11.01 7.39 10.35
N LYS A 159 -11.62 7.75 11.49
CA LYS A 159 -11.28 8.93 12.30
C LYS A 159 -10.70 8.60 13.67
N ARG A 160 -10.12 7.41 13.83
CA ARG A 160 -9.53 7.01 15.12
C ARG A 160 -8.44 7.99 15.60
N ASN A 161 -7.59 8.42 14.68
CA ASN A 161 -6.52 9.38 15.00
C ASN A 161 -7.08 10.77 15.35
N GLU A 162 -8.17 11.18 14.69
CA GLU A 162 -8.84 12.44 15.02
C GLU A 162 -9.45 12.40 16.43
N LEU A 163 -10.06 11.27 16.83
CA LEU A 163 -10.57 11.09 18.18
C LEU A 163 -9.47 11.29 19.23
N ILE A 164 -8.30 10.68 19.02
CA ILE A 164 -7.15 10.81 19.91
C ILE A 164 -6.70 12.27 19.99
N ASN A 165 -6.57 12.92 18.84
CA ASN A 165 -6.17 14.33 18.77
C ASN A 165 -7.18 15.25 19.46
N TYR A 166 -8.48 15.02 19.31
CA TYR A 166 -9.51 15.79 19.98
C TYR A 166 -9.46 15.61 21.50
N ILE A 167 -9.23 14.38 21.98
CA ILE A 167 -9.11 14.11 23.41
C ILE A 167 -7.86 14.81 23.96
N GLU A 168 -6.71 14.69 23.31
CA GLU A 168 -5.46 15.29 23.75
C GLU A 168 -5.53 16.83 23.75
N ASP A 169 -6.09 17.41 22.70
CA ASP A 169 -6.22 18.85 22.58
C ASP A 169 -7.24 19.41 23.59
N GLN A 170 -8.38 18.73 23.82
CA GLN A 170 -9.35 19.15 24.82
C GLN A 170 -8.80 18.99 26.26
N ALA A 171 -8.07 17.92 26.53
CA ALA A 171 -7.43 17.73 27.83
C ALA A 171 -6.39 18.82 28.10
N SER A 172 -5.56 19.16 27.13
CA SER A 172 -4.48 20.14 27.26
C SER A 172 -4.99 21.59 27.30
N HIS A 173 -5.95 21.94 26.43
CA HIS A 173 -6.34 23.33 26.21
C HIS A 173 -7.76 23.68 26.70
N GLY A 174 -8.59 22.66 26.94
CA GLY A 174 -9.98 22.82 27.39
C GLY A 174 -11.01 22.43 26.33
N VAL A 175 -12.24 22.33 26.74
CA VAL A 175 -13.35 21.74 25.98
C VAL A 175 -13.76 22.63 24.81
N TYR A 176 -14.02 22.03 23.66
CA TYR A 176 -14.51 22.72 22.46
C TYR A 176 -15.92 23.29 22.65
N LYS A 177 -16.15 24.43 22.05
CA LYS A 177 -17.48 24.94 21.84
C LYS A 177 -18.05 24.33 20.57
N THR A 178 -19.15 23.59 20.72
CA THR A 178 -19.78 22.87 19.61
C THR A 178 -21.10 23.48 19.24
N ILE A 179 -21.47 23.35 17.96
CA ILE A 179 -22.80 23.68 17.43
C ILE A 179 -23.37 22.42 16.78
N GLN A 180 -24.69 22.26 16.89
CA GLN A 180 -25.38 21.17 16.21
C GLN A 180 -26.00 21.70 14.94
N ARG A 181 -25.83 20.94 13.86
CA ARG A 181 -26.42 21.20 12.56
C ARG A 181 -27.06 19.93 12.03
N ASP A 182 -28.27 20.06 11.55
CA ASP A 182 -28.93 18.96 10.86
C ASP A 182 -28.52 18.98 9.38
N GLU A 183 -27.89 17.89 8.95
CA GLU A 183 -27.43 17.69 7.58
C GLU A 183 -28.27 16.59 6.91
N LYS A 184 -28.70 16.85 5.67
CA LYS A 184 -29.40 15.87 4.86
C LYS A 184 -28.36 15.04 4.12
N THR A 185 -28.28 13.77 4.42
CA THR A 185 -27.40 12.81 3.75
C THR A 185 -28.25 11.77 3.03
N MET A 186 -27.85 11.42 1.79
CA MET A 186 -28.44 10.30 1.09
C MET A 186 -27.89 8.98 1.63
N ASP A 187 -28.79 8.11 2.08
CA ASP A 187 -28.43 6.73 2.39
C ASP A 187 -28.15 5.98 1.08
N VAL A 188 -26.89 5.56 0.90
CA VAL A 188 -26.40 4.89 -0.32
C VAL A 188 -27.12 3.58 -0.59
N PHE A 189 -27.69 2.92 0.42
CA PHE A 189 -28.36 1.62 0.28
C PHE A 189 -29.87 1.76 -0.01
N THR A 190 -30.50 2.75 0.59
CA THR A 190 -31.98 2.93 0.44
C THR A 190 -32.34 4.02 -0.55
N ASN A 191 -31.37 4.81 -1.00
CA ASN A 191 -31.53 5.99 -1.85
C ASN A 191 -32.59 6.98 -1.30
N THR A 192 -32.72 7.04 0.05
CA THR A 192 -33.62 7.94 0.75
C THR A 192 -32.85 9.04 1.47
N GLU A 193 -33.41 10.24 1.55
CA GLU A 193 -32.85 11.32 2.36
C GLU A 193 -32.98 10.96 3.85
N LYS A 194 -31.85 10.94 4.56
CA LYS A 194 -31.79 10.82 6.01
C LYS A 194 -31.24 12.11 6.58
N ILE A 195 -31.92 12.64 7.59
CA ILE A 195 -31.41 13.77 8.38
C ILE A 195 -30.52 13.19 9.46
N ILE A 196 -29.27 13.63 9.48
CA ILE A 196 -28.30 13.31 10.55
C ILE A 196 -27.91 14.60 11.25
N THR A 197 -27.89 14.58 12.58
CA THR A 197 -27.40 15.70 13.36
C THR A 197 -25.88 15.60 13.47
N VAL A 198 -25.17 16.52 12.84
CA VAL A 198 -23.72 16.62 12.89
C VAL A 198 -23.32 17.65 13.95
N VAL A 199 -22.38 17.28 14.79
CA VAL A 199 -21.80 18.18 15.80
C VAL A 199 -20.50 18.76 15.25
N GLU A 200 -20.50 20.08 15.01
CA GLU A 200 -19.34 20.80 14.48
C GLU A 200 -18.65 21.60 15.59
N ILE A 201 -17.32 21.66 15.53
CA ILE A 201 -16.51 22.49 16.42
C ILE A 201 -16.57 23.95 15.92
N GLN A 202 -17.01 24.87 16.76
CA GLN A 202 -17.02 26.29 16.41
C GLN A 202 -15.57 26.81 16.31
N LYS A 203 -15.29 27.62 15.29
CA LYS A 203 -14.00 28.28 15.12
C LYS A 203 -14.02 29.67 15.72
N ASP A 204 -12.90 30.05 16.30
CA ASP A 204 -12.63 31.42 16.74
C ASP A 204 -12.41 32.37 15.56
N PRO A 205 -12.60 33.70 15.72
CA PRO A 205 -12.28 34.68 14.69
C PRO A 205 -10.83 34.64 14.19
N LYS A 206 -9.93 34.08 14.98
CA LYS A 206 -8.50 33.88 14.64
C LYS A 206 -8.22 32.57 13.90
N GLY A 207 -9.24 31.76 13.60
CA GLY A 207 -9.11 30.48 12.91
C GLY A 207 -8.81 29.27 13.80
N GLY A 208 -8.65 29.46 15.11
CA GLY A 208 -8.50 28.39 16.10
C GLY A 208 -9.84 27.77 16.50
N PHE A 209 -9.79 26.72 17.33
CA PHE A 209 -11.00 26.12 17.91
C PHE A 209 -11.52 26.96 19.08
N ALA A 210 -12.78 27.39 19.00
CA ALA A 210 -13.43 28.08 20.11
C ALA A 210 -13.65 27.11 21.28
N ARG A 211 -13.44 27.60 22.51
CA ARG A 211 -13.54 26.79 23.72
C ARG A 211 -14.59 27.33 24.65
N VAL A 212 -15.25 26.42 25.35
CA VAL A 212 -16.19 26.77 26.40
C VAL A 212 -15.46 27.26 27.65
N GLU A 213 -14.37 26.55 27.98
CA GLU A 213 -13.54 26.83 29.15
C GLU A 213 -12.09 26.40 28.88
N LYS A 214 -11.15 27.01 29.61
CA LYS A 214 -9.75 26.58 29.58
C LYS A 214 -9.56 25.32 30.41
N SER A 215 -8.59 24.50 30.05
CA SER A 215 -8.27 23.31 30.82
C SER A 215 -7.80 23.68 32.23
N PRO A 216 -8.33 23.00 33.26
CA PRO A 216 -7.85 23.15 34.65
C PRO A 216 -6.36 22.89 34.80
N LEU A 217 -5.78 22.04 33.93
CA LEU A 217 -4.33 21.75 33.89
C LEU A 217 -3.50 23.00 33.62
N GLN A 218 -3.98 23.90 32.75
CA GLN A 218 -3.27 25.16 32.46
C GLN A 218 -3.20 26.07 33.70
N ARG A 219 -4.22 26.04 34.57
CA ARG A 219 -4.21 26.83 35.79
C ARG A 219 -3.06 26.45 36.72
N TYR A 220 -2.74 25.15 36.75
CA TYR A 220 -1.64 24.62 37.57
C TYR A 220 -0.35 24.38 36.81
N SER A 221 -0.29 24.76 35.53
CA SER A 221 0.86 24.53 34.65
C SER A 221 1.24 23.05 34.55
N VAL A 222 0.30 22.13 34.72
CA VAL A 222 0.48 20.70 34.51
C VAL A 222 0.35 20.40 33.02
N THR A 223 1.32 19.66 32.48
CA THR A 223 1.33 19.27 31.06
C THR A 223 0.96 17.80 30.92
N ILE A 224 0.08 17.51 29.95
CA ILE A 224 -0.20 16.15 29.49
C ILE A 224 0.46 15.97 28.12
N SER A 225 1.12 14.84 27.93
CA SER A 225 1.74 14.45 26.67
C SER A 225 1.58 12.94 26.45
N ASN A 226 1.84 12.49 25.20
CA ASN A 226 1.80 11.09 24.83
C ASN A 226 0.48 10.39 25.21
N LEU A 227 -0.64 11.04 24.96
CA LEU A 227 -1.94 10.39 25.13
C LEU A 227 -2.04 9.23 24.13
N SER A 228 -2.18 8.02 24.65
CA SER A 228 -2.32 6.80 23.84
C SER A 228 -3.62 6.10 24.19
N ILE A 229 -4.41 5.79 23.18
CA ILE A 229 -5.59 4.93 23.34
C ILE A 229 -5.20 3.52 22.92
N ASN A 230 -5.16 2.61 23.90
CA ASN A 230 -4.72 1.22 23.70
C ASN A 230 -5.87 0.36 23.15
N SER A 231 -7.07 0.51 23.69
CA SER A 231 -8.28 -0.17 23.21
C SER A 231 -9.50 0.73 23.27
N VAL A 232 -10.44 0.46 22.39
CA VAL A 232 -11.79 1.01 22.41
C VAL A 232 -12.73 -0.19 22.32
N ASP A 233 -13.37 -0.52 23.43
CA ASP A 233 -14.24 -1.68 23.55
C ASP A 233 -15.69 -1.21 23.36
N TYR A 234 -16.20 -1.42 22.14
CA TYR A 234 -17.57 -1.02 21.79
C TYR A 234 -18.60 -1.96 22.39
N ASP A 235 -19.79 -1.45 22.64
CA ASP A 235 -20.92 -2.29 23.04
C ASP A 235 -21.18 -3.38 21.99
N LYS A 236 -21.54 -4.58 22.42
CA LYS A 236 -21.79 -5.76 21.55
C LYS A 236 -22.73 -5.46 20.38
N GLN A 237 -23.71 -4.60 20.60
CA GLN A 237 -24.67 -4.19 19.57
C GLN A 237 -23.99 -3.34 18.49
N VAL A 238 -23.11 -2.43 18.87
CA VAL A 238 -22.31 -1.59 17.96
C VAL A 238 -21.34 -2.44 17.18
N GLU A 239 -20.63 -3.36 17.84
CA GLU A 239 -19.71 -4.30 17.16
C GLU A 239 -20.43 -5.18 16.14
N ALA A 240 -21.59 -5.72 16.49
CA ALA A 240 -22.40 -6.51 15.58
C ALA A 240 -22.84 -5.70 14.35
N GLN A 241 -23.24 -4.47 14.56
CA GLN A 241 -23.65 -3.55 13.49
C GLN A 241 -22.47 -3.19 12.56
N ILE A 242 -21.30 -2.86 13.14
CA ILE A 242 -20.08 -2.59 12.38
C ILE A 242 -19.68 -3.81 11.55
N LYS A 243 -19.67 -5.00 12.15
CA LYS A 243 -19.33 -6.27 11.47
C LYS A 243 -20.31 -6.59 10.34
N GLN A 244 -21.59 -6.40 10.57
CA GLN A 244 -22.61 -6.58 9.52
C GLN A 244 -22.38 -5.62 8.36
N GLN A 245 -22.08 -4.36 8.64
CA GLN A 245 -21.82 -3.36 7.60
C GLN A 245 -20.54 -3.64 6.83
N GLN A 246 -19.45 -4.06 7.52
CA GLN A 246 -18.22 -4.49 6.86
C GLN A 246 -18.47 -5.67 5.91
N ASN A 247 -19.27 -6.66 6.35
CA ASN A 247 -19.64 -7.79 5.50
C ASN A 247 -20.44 -7.35 4.26
N LEU A 248 -21.38 -6.42 4.42
CA LEU A 248 -22.14 -5.87 3.31
C LEU A 248 -21.23 -5.11 2.33
N VAL A 249 -20.34 -4.26 2.83
CA VAL A 249 -19.37 -3.54 1.98
C VAL A 249 -18.48 -4.53 1.22
N MET A 250 -17.97 -5.57 1.90
CA MET A 250 -17.18 -6.62 1.24
C MET A 250 -17.97 -7.37 0.17
N GLN A 251 -19.25 -7.69 0.43
CA GLN A 251 -20.12 -8.33 -0.56
C GLN A 251 -20.33 -7.42 -1.79
N VAL A 252 -20.60 -6.15 -1.57
CA VAL A 252 -20.76 -5.16 -2.65
C VAL A 252 -19.46 -5.01 -3.46
N GLN A 253 -18.32 -4.89 -2.79
CA GLN A 253 -17.02 -4.82 -3.47
C GLN A 253 -16.72 -6.08 -4.28
N THR A 254 -17.03 -7.25 -3.72
CA THR A 254 -16.87 -8.53 -4.42
C THR A 254 -17.80 -8.61 -5.64
N ALA A 255 -19.05 -8.16 -5.52
CA ALA A 255 -19.99 -8.13 -6.62
C ALA A 255 -19.52 -7.18 -7.73
N ILE A 256 -19.03 -5.98 -7.38
CA ILE A 256 -18.45 -5.01 -8.33
C ILE A 256 -17.22 -5.60 -9.01
N ALA A 257 -16.32 -6.24 -8.25
CA ALA A 257 -15.13 -6.88 -8.80
C ALA A 257 -15.46 -8.02 -9.76
N ASN A 258 -16.47 -8.84 -9.42
CA ASN A 258 -16.96 -9.92 -10.28
C ASN A 258 -17.64 -9.38 -11.55
N ALA A 259 -18.45 -8.34 -11.43
CA ALA A 259 -19.07 -7.67 -12.58
C ALA A 259 -18.01 -7.11 -13.54
N LYS A 260 -17.02 -6.41 -12.99
CA LYS A 260 -15.90 -5.85 -13.78
C LYS A 260 -15.04 -6.94 -14.43
N LYS A 261 -14.82 -8.05 -13.73
CA LYS A 261 -14.11 -9.21 -14.27
C LYS A 261 -14.92 -9.82 -15.43
N SER A 262 -16.23 -10.03 -15.24
CA SER A 262 -17.11 -10.55 -16.32
C SER A 262 -17.12 -9.63 -17.54
N GLU A 263 -17.13 -8.32 -17.35
CA GLU A 263 -17.04 -7.35 -18.43
C GLU A 263 -15.70 -7.45 -19.18
N GLN A 264 -14.59 -7.59 -18.44
CA GLN A 264 -13.26 -7.79 -19.04
C GLN A 264 -13.16 -9.13 -19.77
N ASP A 265 -13.72 -10.20 -19.20
CA ASP A 265 -13.74 -11.53 -19.82
C ASP A 265 -14.57 -11.50 -21.12
N ALA A 266 -15.72 -10.79 -21.12
CA ALA A 266 -16.53 -10.60 -22.32
C ALA A 266 -15.77 -9.79 -23.39
N LEU A 267 -15.11 -8.69 -23.02
CA LEU A 267 -14.31 -7.89 -23.93
C LEU A 267 -13.13 -8.70 -24.51
N THR A 268 -12.46 -9.49 -23.66
CA THR A 268 -11.36 -10.35 -24.09
C THR A 268 -11.85 -11.41 -25.07
N SER A 269 -13.00 -12.04 -24.78
CA SER A 269 -13.63 -13.02 -25.67
C SER A 269 -14.04 -12.40 -27.01
N GLU A 270 -14.56 -11.19 -27.00
CA GLU A 270 -14.89 -10.43 -28.23
C GLU A 270 -13.64 -10.12 -29.04
N GLN A 271 -12.56 -9.65 -28.39
CA GLN A 271 -11.29 -9.39 -29.07
C GLN A 271 -10.66 -10.65 -29.62
N GLN A 272 -10.70 -11.75 -28.85
CA GLN A 272 -10.23 -13.06 -29.32
C GLN A 272 -11.06 -13.53 -30.52
N GLY A 273 -12.38 -13.44 -30.44
CA GLY A 273 -13.27 -13.78 -31.58
C GLY A 273 -12.99 -12.96 -32.84
N LYS A 274 -12.73 -11.64 -32.69
CA LYS A 274 -12.32 -10.78 -33.81
C LYS A 274 -10.96 -11.19 -34.38
N ALA A 275 -10.00 -11.53 -33.52
CA ALA A 275 -8.68 -11.99 -33.94
C ALA A 275 -8.76 -13.33 -34.68
N ASP A 276 -9.54 -14.29 -34.16
CA ASP A 276 -9.75 -15.59 -34.80
C ASP A 276 -10.48 -15.48 -36.15
N ALA A 277 -11.49 -14.63 -36.24
CA ALA A 277 -12.17 -14.31 -37.50
C ALA A 277 -11.22 -13.66 -38.52
N ALA A 278 -10.38 -12.71 -38.10
CA ALA A 278 -9.37 -12.11 -38.94
C ALA A 278 -8.36 -13.16 -39.43
N LYS A 279 -7.88 -14.01 -38.52
CA LYS A 279 -6.95 -15.11 -38.86
C LYS A 279 -7.56 -16.10 -39.87
N ALA A 280 -8.81 -16.48 -39.65
CA ALA A 280 -9.51 -17.35 -40.60
C ALA A 280 -9.66 -16.71 -41.99
N LYS A 281 -9.96 -15.39 -42.03
CA LYS A 281 -10.04 -14.62 -43.28
C LYS A 281 -8.69 -14.56 -44.00
N TRP A 282 -7.62 -14.30 -43.26
CA TRP A 282 -6.25 -14.34 -43.81
C TRP A 282 -5.87 -15.72 -44.36
N GLN A 283 -6.22 -16.79 -43.62
CA GLN A 283 -5.99 -18.16 -44.10
C GLN A 283 -6.74 -18.44 -45.39
N GLN A 284 -7.97 -18.03 -45.54
CA GLN A 284 -8.73 -18.15 -46.78
C GLN A 284 -8.12 -17.34 -47.92
N GLU A 285 -7.66 -16.11 -47.67
CA GLU A 285 -6.98 -15.30 -48.68
C GLU A 285 -5.66 -15.95 -49.13
N VAL A 286 -4.89 -16.49 -48.19
CA VAL A 286 -3.64 -17.22 -48.51
C VAL A 286 -3.93 -18.45 -49.36
N ILE A 287 -4.97 -19.24 -49.01
CA ILE A 287 -5.39 -20.41 -49.83
C ILE A 287 -5.82 -19.96 -51.22
N LYS A 288 -6.63 -18.90 -51.28
CA LYS A 288 -7.09 -18.36 -52.56
C LYS A 288 -5.92 -17.84 -53.45
N ALA A 289 -5.00 -17.09 -52.82
CA ALA A 289 -3.77 -16.63 -53.50
C ALA A 289 -2.93 -17.79 -53.99
N LYS A 290 -2.75 -18.84 -53.19
CA LYS A 290 -2.02 -20.05 -53.59
C LYS A 290 -2.67 -20.76 -54.76
N LEU A 291 -4.01 -20.95 -54.74
CA LEU A 291 -4.74 -21.55 -55.85
C LEU A 291 -4.67 -20.70 -57.13
N VAL A 292 -4.72 -19.39 -57.03
CA VAL A 292 -4.56 -18.48 -58.16
C VAL A 292 -3.12 -18.58 -58.73
N THR A 293 -2.11 -18.59 -57.86
CA THR A 293 -0.72 -18.74 -58.31
C THR A 293 -0.44 -20.11 -58.94
N GLU A 294 -0.99 -21.19 -58.39
CA GLU A 294 -0.89 -22.54 -58.98
C GLU A 294 -1.60 -22.61 -60.33
N ALA A 295 -2.78 -22.01 -60.45
CA ALA A 295 -3.52 -21.93 -61.72
C ALA A 295 -2.74 -21.12 -62.78
N GLN A 296 -2.09 -20.03 -62.34
CA GLN A 296 -1.28 -19.18 -63.22
C GLN A 296 -0.02 -19.90 -63.69
N GLN A 297 0.65 -20.61 -62.76
CA GLN A 297 1.79 -21.47 -63.10
C GLN A 297 1.41 -22.59 -64.07
N ARG A 298 0.29 -23.28 -63.83
CA ARG A 298 -0.20 -24.32 -64.79
C ARG A 298 -0.47 -23.73 -66.15
N LYS A 299 -1.07 -22.51 -66.24
CA LYS A 299 -1.29 -21.84 -67.52
C LYS A 299 0.01 -21.48 -68.18
N GLU A 300 1.00 -21.01 -67.47
CA GLU A 300 2.31 -20.65 -68.00
C GLU A 300 3.10 -21.85 -68.45
N VAL A 301 3.08 -22.94 -67.69
CA VAL A 301 3.68 -24.24 -68.07
C VAL A 301 3.00 -24.78 -69.34
N ALA A 302 1.69 -24.77 -69.42
CA ALA A 302 0.96 -25.21 -70.64
C ALA A 302 1.28 -24.32 -71.83
N ALA A 303 1.49 -23.02 -71.64
CA ALA A 303 1.89 -22.12 -72.73
C ALA A 303 3.31 -22.39 -73.22
N LEU A 304 4.20 -22.66 -72.25
CA LEU A 304 5.62 -23.05 -72.58
C LEU A 304 5.72 -24.42 -73.27
N GLU A 305 4.88 -25.38 -72.79
CA GLU A 305 4.78 -26.70 -73.42
C GLU A 305 4.24 -26.58 -74.89
N ALA A 306 3.22 -25.73 -75.11
CA ALA A 306 2.70 -25.47 -76.45
C ALA A 306 3.78 -24.82 -77.37
N GLN A 307 4.55 -23.85 -76.82
CA GLN A 307 5.65 -23.23 -77.55
C GLN A 307 6.77 -24.23 -77.86
N ALA A 308 7.10 -25.09 -76.92
CA ALA A 308 8.10 -26.16 -77.12
C ALA A 308 7.64 -27.14 -78.17
N ALA A 309 6.39 -27.57 -78.22
CA ALA A 309 5.81 -28.43 -79.24
C ALA A 309 5.80 -27.74 -80.60
N GLU A 310 5.54 -26.43 -80.68
CA GLU A 310 5.59 -25.68 -81.93
C GLU A 310 7.01 -25.57 -82.45
N LEU A 311 7.97 -25.31 -81.55
CA LEU A 311 9.40 -25.29 -81.94
C LEU A 311 9.91 -26.68 -82.40
N GLU A 312 9.45 -27.75 -81.74
CA GLU A 312 9.80 -29.13 -82.07
C GLU A 312 9.17 -29.52 -83.42
N ALA A 313 7.94 -29.12 -83.70
CA ALA A 313 7.30 -29.26 -84.98
C ALA A 313 8.05 -28.48 -86.12
N LYS A 314 8.47 -27.22 -85.79
CA LYS A 314 9.30 -26.43 -86.72
C LYS A 314 10.64 -27.09 -86.99
N LYS A 315 11.27 -27.62 -85.95
CA LYS A 315 12.53 -28.36 -86.08
C LYS A 315 12.35 -29.57 -86.98
N THR A 316 11.32 -30.40 -86.71
CA THR A 316 11.04 -31.59 -87.53
C THR A 316 10.75 -31.23 -88.98
N ARG A 317 10.09 -30.10 -89.20
CA ARG A 317 9.84 -29.61 -90.59
C ARG A 317 11.11 -29.15 -91.27
N ILE A 318 11.98 -28.41 -90.56
CA ILE A 318 13.27 -27.96 -91.07
C ILE A 318 14.13 -29.16 -91.32
N ASP A 319 14.18 -30.18 -90.46
CA ASP A 319 14.93 -31.40 -90.64
C ASP A 319 14.41 -32.19 -91.89
N ALA A 320 13.08 -32.32 -92.05
CA ALA A 320 12.49 -32.95 -93.25
C ALA A 320 12.74 -32.16 -94.53
N ASP A 321 12.66 -30.81 -94.47
CA ASP A 321 12.99 -29.96 -95.65
C ASP A 321 14.48 -30.06 -96.01
N ALA A 322 15.40 -30.15 -95.02
CA ALA A 322 16.79 -30.32 -95.20
C ALA A 322 17.08 -31.72 -95.81
N GLU A 323 16.39 -32.74 -95.36
CA GLU A 323 16.52 -34.10 -95.88
C GLU A 323 15.98 -34.24 -97.33
N ALA A 324 14.83 -33.56 -97.57
CA ALA A 324 14.27 -33.49 -98.96
C ALA A 324 15.19 -32.72 -99.88
N TYR A 325 15.83 -31.61 -99.42
CA TYR A 325 16.82 -30.84 -100.21
C TYR A 325 18.07 -31.67 -100.46
N LYS A 326 18.57 -32.41 -99.45
CA LYS A 326 19.65 -33.33 -99.56
C LYS A 326 19.36 -34.38 -100.61
N ASN A 327 18.19 -35.00 -100.53
CA ASN A 327 17.75 -36.04 -101.46
C ASN A 327 17.61 -35.50 -102.87
N SER A 328 17.03 -34.31 -103.05
CA SER A 328 16.88 -33.65 -104.35
C SER A 328 18.21 -33.31 -105.02
N LYS A 329 19.20 -32.85 -104.20
CA LYS A 329 20.56 -32.60 -104.64
C LYS A 329 21.34 -33.88 -105.01
N LEU A 330 21.16 -34.95 -104.23
CA LEU A 330 21.73 -36.26 -104.49
C LEU A 330 21.21 -36.89 -105.82
N VAL A 331 19.90 -36.68 -106.10
CA VAL A 331 19.30 -37.20 -107.34
C VAL A 331 19.76 -36.37 -108.57
N SER A 332 19.95 -35.06 -108.46
CA SER A 332 20.35 -34.15 -109.59
C SER A 332 21.83 -34.20 -109.90
N ALA A 333 22.71 -34.71 -109.01
CA ALA A 333 24.18 -34.55 -109.18
C ALA A 333 24.92 -35.79 -109.68
N GLY A 334 24.36 -36.96 -109.91
CA GLY A 334 25.07 -38.13 -110.45
C GLY A 334 26.44 -38.40 -109.78
N LEU A 335 26.66 -38.05 -108.50
CA LEU A 335 27.98 -37.91 -107.86
C LEU A 335 28.59 -39.23 -107.35
N SER A 336 29.94 -39.29 -107.44
CA SER A 336 30.76 -40.40 -106.93
C SER A 336 30.75 -40.55 -105.40
N PRO A 337 31.15 -41.68 -104.78
CA PRO A 337 31.10 -41.92 -103.32
C PRO A 337 31.93 -40.92 -102.49
N ILE A 338 33.00 -40.30 -103.08
CA ILE A 338 33.85 -39.32 -102.38
C ILE A 338 33.16 -37.97 -102.21
N ASP A 339 32.49 -37.53 -103.26
CA ASP A 339 31.69 -36.26 -103.22
C ASP A 339 30.50 -36.32 -102.21
N ARG A 340 29.99 -37.50 -101.97
CA ARG A 340 28.94 -37.78 -101.02
C ARG A 340 29.36 -37.54 -99.61
N ALA A 341 30.55 -37.93 -99.19
CA ALA A 341 31.12 -37.76 -97.90
C ALA A 341 31.43 -36.27 -97.59
N GLU A 342 31.90 -35.52 -98.61
CA GLU A 342 32.19 -34.10 -98.46
C GLU A 342 30.91 -33.25 -98.31
N TYR A 343 29.84 -33.63 -98.99
CA TYR A 343 28.54 -32.98 -98.85
C TYR A 343 27.84 -33.28 -97.52
N GLU A 344 27.98 -34.50 -97.00
CA GLU A 344 27.46 -34.87 -95.69
C GLU A 344 28.14 -34.08 -94.56
N MET A 345 29.44 -33.88 -94.70
CA MET A 345 30.19 -33.11 -93.68
C MET A 345 29.85 -31.61 -93.73
N LYS A 346 29.70 -31.00 -94.92
CA LYS A 346 29.27 -29.59 -95.07
C LYS A 346 27.87 -29.35 -94.50
N THR A 347 26.88 -30.25 -94.75
CA THR A 347 25.54 -30.15 -94.26
C THR A 347 25.46 -30.28 -92.78
N LYS A 348 26.25 -31.16 -92.14
CA LYS A 348 26.36 -31.29 -90.67
C LYS A 348 26.91 -30.03 -90.00
N ILE A 349 27.86 -29.34 -90.62
CA ILE A 349 28.48 -28.10 -90.13
C ILE A 349 27.48 -26.92 -90.22
N GLU A 350 26.67 -26.83 -91.31
CA GLU A 350 25.66 -25.78 -91.44
C GLU A 350 24.48 -25.98 -90.52
N VAL A 351 24.04 -27.21 -90.29
CA VAL A 351 23.02 -27.53 -89.29
C VAL A 351 23.53 -27.23 -87.85
N ALA A 352 24.80 -27.53 -87.58
CA ALA A 352 25.39 -27.18 -86.25
C ALA A 352 25.49 -25.66 -86.05
N LYS A 353 25.79 -24.87 -87.13
CA LYS A 353 25.78 -23.40 -87.06
C LYS A 353 24.40 -22.83 -86.87
N ALA A 354 23.39 -23.41 -87.51
CA ALA A 354 21.95 -22.95 -87.31
C ALA A 354 21.46 -23.26 -85.91
N LEU A 355 21.91 -24.35 -85.29
CA LEU A 355 21.58 -24.72 -83.90
C LEU A 355 22.31 -23.89 -82.84
N SER A 356 23.49 -23.33 -83.14
CA SER A 356 24.26 -22.50 -82.21
C SER A 356 23.67 -21.11 -81.98
N GLY A 357 22.65 -20.69 -82.77
CA GLY A 357 21.93 -19.40 -82.61
C GLY A 357 20.70 -19.47 -81.71
N ILE A 358 20.37 -20.62 -81.17
CA ILE A 358 19.20 -20.77 -80.28
C ILE A 358 19.67 -20.56 -78.84
N THR A 359 19.43 -19.38 -78.26
CA THR A 359 19.59 -19.10 -76.83
C THR A 359 18.47 -19.79 -76.09
N LEU A 360 18.76 -20.89 -75.42
CA LEU A 360 17.85 -21.54 -74.45
C LEU A 360 17.77 -20.70 -73.19
N PRO A 361 16.58 -20.40 -72.67
CA PRO A 361 16.44 -19.74 -71.37
C PRO A 361 16.95 -20.69 -70.26
N SER A 362 17.94 -20.22 -69.51
CA SER A 362 18.56 -20.95 -68.40
C SER A 362 17.65 -21.01 -67.17
N THR A 363 16.64 -21.86 -67.20
CA THR A 363 15.94 -22.28 -66.00
C THR A 363 16.00 -23.81 -65.92
N TYR A 364 17.09 -24.27 -65.30
CA TYR A 364 17.17 -25.65 -64.85
C TYR A 364 16.24 -25.86 -63.66
N MET A 365 15.12 -26.48 -63.87
CA MET A 365 14.38 -27.15 -62.77
C MET A 365 14.93 -28.60 -62.75
N SER A 366 15.92 -28.83 -61.88
CA SER A 366 16.35 -30.16 -61.51
C SER A 366 15.26 -30.84 -60.67
N GLY A 367 14.45 -31.64 -61.32
CA GLY A 367 13.58 -32.56 -60.62
C GLY A 367 14.37 -33.81 -60.25
N ASN A 368 14.85 -33.90 -59.01
CA ASN A 368 15.24 -35.19 -58.45
C ASN A 368 14.50 -35.34 -57.12
N GLY A 369 13.75 -36.42 -56.99
CA GLY A 369 12.95 -36.74 -55.82
C GLY A 369 13.78 -37.01 -54.57
N GLY A 370 13.25 -36.60 -53.45
CA GLY A 370 13.75 -36.99 -52.14
C GLY A 370 13.54 -35.90 -51.08
N ASN A 371 12.57 -36.10 -50.23
CA ASN A 371 12.37 -35.56 -48.88
C ASN A 371 13.18 -34.31 -48.48
N GLY A 372 12.50 -33.15 -48.42
CA GLY A 372 13.11 -31.97 -47.85
C GLY A 372 12.29 -30.70 -48.00
N LYS A 373 10.97 -30.76 -47.71
CA LYS A 373 10.07 -29.55 -47.77
C LYS A 373 10.15 -28.63 -46.59
N GLU A 374 11.01 -28.87 -45.61
CA GLU A 374 11.06 -28.07 -44.40
C GLU A 374 12.18 -27.04 -44.31
N SER A 375 13.25 -27.11 -45.16
CA SER A 375 14.44 -26.32 -44.88
C SER A 375 14.51 -24.91 -45.52
N MET A 376 13.66 -24.58 -46.48
CA MET A 376 13.76 -23.28 -47.18
C MET A 376 12.78 -22.22 -46.62
N LEU A 377 11.66 -22.65 -46.08
CA LEU A 377 10.72 -21.74 -45.39
C LEU A 377 11.22 -21.36 -43.99
N GLU A 378 11.90 -22.27 -43.29
CA GLU A 378 12.50 -21.99 -41.98
C GLU A 378 13.70 -21.03 -42.06
N SER A 379 14.51 -21.09 -43.11
CA SER A 379 15.66 -20.17 -43.25
C SER A 379 15.23 -18.73 -43.58
N ILE A 380 14.11 -18.53 -44.28
CA ILE A 380 13.58 -17.19 -44.61
C ILE A 380 12.80 -16.60 -43.42
N LEU A 381 12.07 -17.42 -42.66
CA LEU A 381 11.39 -17.00 -41.45
C LEU A 381 12.36 -16.74 -40.30
N GLY A 382 13.42 -17.53 -40.15
CA GLY A 382 14.47 -17.35 -39.16
C GLY A 382 15.27 -16.06 -39.34
N ALA A 383 15.59 -15.69 -40.57
CA ALA A 383 16.30 -14.44 -40.85
C ALA A 383 15.49 -13.18 -40.58
N ASN A 384 14.16 -13.20 -40.81
CA ASN A 384 13.28 -12.06 -40.51
C ASN A 384 13.00 -11.91 -39.00
N LEU A 385 12.94 -12.99 -38.23
CA LEU A 385 12.78 -12.96 -36.80
C LEU A 385 14.03 -12.43 -36.08
N LEU A 386 15.21 -12.78 -36.51
CA LEU A 386 16.45 -12.27 -35.91
C LEU A 386 16.68 -10.77 -36.17
N GLN A 387 16.15 -10.23 -37.26
CA GLN A 387 16.24 -8.81 -37.59
C GLN A 387 15.26 -7.97 -36.74
N GLN A 388 14.13 -8.54 -36.31
CA GLN A 388 13.15 -7.88 -35.43
C GLN A 388 13.58 -7.83 -33.95
N PHE A 389 14.39 -8.76 -33.48
CA PHE A 389 14.93 -8.77 -32.11
C PHE A 389 16.19 -7.92 -31.92
N SER A 390 16.85 -7.49 -32.99
CA SER A 390 18.04 -6.63 -32.92
C SER A 390 17.73 -5.13 -32.85
N THR A 391 16.47 -4.72 -33.07
CA THR A 391 16.04 -3.31 -33.06
C THR A 391 15.30 -2.87 -31.78
N THR A 392 15.16 -3.76 -30.78
CA THR A 392 14.48 -3.40 -29.50
C THR A 392 15.47 -3.37 -28.33
N LYS A 393 16.66 -2.79 -28.56
CA LYS A 393 17.58 -2.41 -27.48
C LYS A 393 18.27 -1.11 -27.84
N LYS A 394 17.57 -0.02 -27.58
CA LYS A 394 18.15 1.28 -27.23
C LYS A 394 17.16 2.03 -26.34
#